data_44a76423877f84fae78c852c41552144
#
_entry.id   44a76423877f84fae78c852c41552144
#
_cell.length_a   1.000
_cell.length_b   1.000
_cell.length_c   1.000
_cell.angle_alpha   90.00
_cell.angle_beta   90.00
_cell.angle_gamma   90.00
#
_symmetry.space_group_name_H-M   'P 1'
#
loop_
_entity.id
_entity.type
_entity.pdbx_description
1 polymer ?
#
loop_
_entity_poly.entity_id
_entity_poly.type
_entity_poly.pdbx_seq_one_letter_code
_entity_poly.pdbx_strand_id
1 'polypeptide(L)'
;MCIRDRVYEGIDICRQQNIEFILAVGGGSVIDTAKAVALGFSYEGDVWDFFENRNEPEACLPVGVVLTIPAAGSESSENLVITKEDGLLKRGYGSEKLRPQFAIMNPETTYSLPFYQTACGISDMLAHIMERYFTKTEHVDVSDRLCEGLMRAIISNAKLVKQDPENYDARAEIMWAGTLAHSGLIGMGREEDWGSHAIEHELSAIYDIAHGAGLSIIFPAWMKHVYRENEERFVQFAQRVMNVELPNSMVYETIMEGISRLECFYTSLGLPTRLSAVGIDSSHLEEMAKKANSCGNFKKLDAVSYTHLTLPTILR
;
A
#
# COMPACT_ATOMS: atom_id res chain seq x y z
N MET A 1 14.33 2.05 0.39
CA MET A 1 13.75 1.64 1.69
C MET A 1 13.94 2.76 2.72
N CYS A 2 12.95 3.05 3.55
CA CYS A 2 13.13 3.97 4.67
C CYS A 2 13.77 3.19 5.82
N ILE A 3 15.05 3.44 6.12
CA ILE A 3 15.86 2.69 7.08
C ILE A 3 15.97 3.49 8.38
N ARG A 4 15.73 2.83 9.52
CA ARG A 4 15.77 3.43 10.87
C ARG A 4 17.03 4.27 11.13
N ASP A 5 18.20 3.81 10.72
CA ASP A 5 19.48 4.49 11.01
C ASP A 5 19.57 5.87 10.34
N ARG A 6 18.97 6.03 9.16
CA ARG A 6 18.84 7.35 8.49
C ARG A 6 17.91 8.29 9.23
N VAL A 7 16.92 7.76 9.93
CA VAL A 7 16.01 8.55 10.78
C VAL A 7 16.78 9.15 11.96
N TYR A 8 17.62 8.36 12.63
CA TYR A 8 18.46 8.89 13.74
C TYR A 8 19.42 9.98 13.29
N GLU A 9 20.10 9.76 12.16
CA GLU A 9 20.97 10.78 11.56
C GLU A 9 20.20 12.09 11.29
N GLY A 10 18.98 11.98 10.74
CA GLY A 10 18.10 13.12 10.49
C GLY A 10 17.67 13.85 11.77
N ILE A 11 17.32 13.10 12.82
CA ILE A 11 16.95 13.65 14.14
C ILE A 11 18.11 14.46 14.72
N ASP A 12 19.32 13.89 14.70
CA ASP A 12 20.52 14.54 15.23
C ASP A 12 20.84 15.85 14.47
N ILE A 13 20.77 15.82 13.14
CA ILE A 13 20.96 17.01 12.31
C ILE A 13 19.92 18.08 12.65
N CYS A 14 18.63 17.71 12.74
CA CYS A 14 17.57 18.65 13.06
C CYS A 14 17.76 19.29 14.44
N ARG A 15 18.18 18.53 15.45
CA ARG A 15 18.46 19.04 16.80
C ARG A 15 19.66 19.98 16.82
N GLN A 16 20.77 19.60 16.16
CA GLN A 16 21.99 20.41 16.11
C GLN A 16 21.80 21.75 15.40
N GLN A 17 20.96 21.77 14.37
CA GLN A 17 20.70 22.95 13.55
C GLN A 17 19.46 23.75 13.97
N ASN A 18 18.75 23.31 15.03
CA ASN A 18 17.49 23.91 15.48
C ASN A 18 16.47 24.06 14.35
N ILE A 19 16.23 23.00 13.60
CA ILE A 19 15.28 22.98 12.47
C ILE A 19 13.86 23.11 12.99
N GLU A 20 13.06 23.97 12.36
CA GLU A 20 11.65 24.23 12.71
C GLU A 20 10.67 23.65 11.68
N PHE A 21 11.15 23.20 10.51
CA PHE A 21 10.33 22.70 9.42
C PHE A 21 11.13 21.72 8.55
N ILE A 22 10.48 20.63 8.07
CA ILE A 22 11.09 19.65 7.18
C ILE A 22 10.36 19.66 5.84
N LEU A 23 11.09 19.84 4.73
CA LEU A 23 10.55 19.71 3.37
C LEU A 23 11.01 18.36 2.78
N ALA A 24 10.08 17.45 2.59
CA ALA A 24 10.31 16.16 1.94
C ALA A 24 10.12 16.29 0.41
N VAL A 25 11.18 16.11 -0.36
CA VAL A 25 11.13 16.11 -1.83
C VAL A 25 11.39 14.69 -2.32
N GLY A 26 10.35 13.95 -2.67
CA GLY A 26 10.49 12.54 -3.05
C GLY A 26 9.19 11.76 -3.07
N GLY A 27 9.29 10.43 -3.05
CA GLY A 27 8.18 9.49 -2.90
C GLY A 27 8.00 9.06 -1.44
N GLY A 28 7.17 8.03 -1.22
CA GLY A 28 6.79 7.53 0.10
C GLY A 28 7.95 7.33 1.07
N SER A 29 9.04 6.68 0.66
CA SER A 29 10.20 6.43 1.54
C SER A 29 10.86 7.71 2.05
N VAL A 30 10.93 8.77 1.24
CA VAL A 30 11.47 10.08 1.65
C VAL A 30 10.51 10.77 2.60
N ILE A 31 9.22 10.72 2.31
CA ILE A 31 8.17 11.33 3.14
C ILE A 31 8.10 10.64 4.50
N ASP A 32 8.12 9.30 4.51
CA ASP A 32 8.10 8.50 5.74
C ASP A 32 9.35 8.74 6.60
N THR A 33 10.53 8.88 5.97
CA THR A 33 11.75 9.27 6.68
C THR A 33 11.61 10.66 7.31
N ALA A 34 11.08 11.64 6.56
CA ALA A 34 10.86 12.99 7.07
C ALA A 34 9.87 13.03 8.23
N LYS A 35 8.77 12.26 8.13
CA LYS A 35 7.80 12.11 9.22
C LYS A 35 8.42 11.43 10.46
N ALA A 36 9.24 10.39 10.26
CA ALA A 36 9.91 9.70 11.37
C ALA A 36 10.94 10.62 12.06
N VAL A 37 11.67 11.45 11.29
CA VAL A 37 12.57 12.48 11.82
C VAL A 37 11.78 13.53 12.61
N ALA A 38 10.67 14.02 12.05
CA ALA A 38 9.78 14.99 12.70
C ALA A 38 9.21 14.45 14.02
N LEU A 39 8.83 13.17 14.05
CA LEU A 39 8.35 12.45 15.21
C LEU A 39 9.42 12.33 16.29
N GLY A 40 10.62 11.89 15.92
CA GLY A 40 11.72 11.67 16.86
C GLY A 40 12.39 12.93 17.36
N PHE A 41 12.24 14.07 16.66
CA PHE A 41 12.86 15.35 17.04
C PHE A 41 12.46 15.80 18.45
N SER A 42 11.17 15.72 18.77
CA SER A 42 10.60 16.16 20.05
C SER A 42 10.60 15.08 21.14
N TYR A 43 11.11 13.90 20.85
CA TYR A 43 11.09 12.75 21.74
C TYR A 43 12.51 12.40 22.22
N GLU A 44 12.72 12.29 23.53
CA GLU A 44 14.04 12.00 24.09
C GLU A 44 14.38 10.50 24.13
N GLY A 45 13.39 9.63 23.86
CA GLY A 45 13.56 8.18 23.77
C GLY A 45 13.94 7.70 22.38
N ASP A 46 13.84 6.39 22.16
CA ASP A 46 14.03 5.77 20.85
C ASP A 46 12.78 5.97 19.99
N VAL A 47 12.92 6.56 18.80
CA VAL A 47 11.79 6.73 17.86
C VAL A 47 11.09 5.40 17.53
N TRP A 48 11.79 4.28 17.67
CA TRP A 48 11.19 2.95 17.47
C TRP A 48 10.13 2.59 18.52
N ASP A 49 10.11 3.25 19.67
CA ASP A 49 9.08 3.04 20.71
C ASP A 49 7.66 3.32 20.19
N PHE A 50 7.51 4.27 19.26
CA PHE A 50 6.22 4.56 18.60
C PHE A 50 5.75 3.37 17.75
N PHE A 51 6.66 2.71 17.03
CA PHE A 51 6.36 1.55 16.18
C PHE A 51 6.06 0.27 16.97
N GLU A 52 6.40 0.26 18.25
CA GLU A 52 6.06 -0.81 19.20
C GLU A 52 4.87 -0.43 20.10
N ASN A 53 4.21 0.69 19.83
CA ASN A 53 3.08 1.23 20.62
C ASN A 53 3.41 1.42 22.11
N ARG A 54 4.66 1.77 22.43
CA ARG A 54 5.12 2.03 23.80
C ARG A 54 4.92 3.47 24.21
N ASN A 55 4.73 4.38 23.25
CA ASN A 55 4.53 5.80 23.52
C ASN A 55 3.67 6.46 22.43
N GLU A 56 3.14 7.65 22.76
CA GLU A 56 2.43 8.54 21.83
C GLU A 56 3.16 9.87 21.69
N PRO A 57 3.18 10.52 20.52
CA PRO A 57 3.89 11.77 20.35
C PRO A 57 3.15 12.93 20.99
N GLU A 58 3.85 13.71 21.80
CA GLU A 58 3.32 14.97 22.33
C GLU A 58 3.36 16.07 21.26
N ALA A 59 4.43 16.12 20.45
CA ALA A 59 4.63 17.05 19.38
C ALA A 59 5.41 16.42 18.22
N CYS A 60 5.30 17.01 17.02
CA CYS A 60 6.11 16.68 15.85
C CYS A 60 6.53 17.98 15.14
N LEU A 61 7.66 17.98 14.46
CA LEU A 61 7.98 19.07 13.53
C LEU A 61 6.97 19.08 12.37
N PRO A 62 6.59 20.26 11.86
CA PRO A 62 5.78 20.34 10.66
C PRO A 62 6.56 19.83 9.44
N VAL A 63 5.87 19.04 8.60
CA VAL A 63 6.41 18.48 7.35
C VAL A 63 5.62 19.03 6.17
N GLY A 64 6.32 19.49 5.14
CA GLY A 64 5.77 19.78 3.81
C GLY A 64 6.30 18.79 2.80
N VAL A 65 5.58 18.58 1.69
CA VAL A 65 5.93 17.58 0.69
C VAL A 65 5.95 18.18 -0.71
N VAL A 66 6.97 17.78 -1.50
CA VAL A 66 6.96 17.87 -2.97
C VAL A 66 6.98 16.43 -3.48
N LEU A 67 5.85 15.95 -4.00
CA LEU A 67 5.69 14.57 -4.42
C LEU A 67 6.34 14.29 -5.77
N THR A 68 7.17 13.24 -5.84
CA THR A 68 7.83 12.82 -7.09
C THR A 68 7.45 11.41 -7.54
N ILE A 69 6.86 10.59 -6.65
CA ILE A 69 6.40 9.23 -6.95
C ILE A 69 5.04 9.03 -6.27
N PRO A 70 3.92 9.09 -7.01
CA PRO A 70 2.61 8.77 -6.47
C PRO A 70 2.50 7.24 -6.27
N ALA A 71 2.23 6.81 -5.02
CA ALA A 71 2.08 5.41 -4.63
C ALA A 71 1.36 5.30 -3.28
N ALA A 72 2.13 5.38 -2.19
CA ALA A 72 1.70 5.15 -0.82
C ALA A 72 0.73 6.20 -0.24
N GLY A 73 0.50 7.35 -0.91
CA GLY A 73 -0.35 8.42 -0.38
C GLY A 73 0.18 9.08 0.90
N SER A 74 1.48 8.91 1.20
CA SER A 74 2.09 9.45 2.43
C SER A 74 2.06 10.97 2.50
N GLU A 75 1.95 11.66 1.36
CA GLU A 75 1.81 13.13 1.28
C GLU A 75 0.51 13.66 1.89
N SER A 76 -0.50 12.79 2.08
CA SER A 76 -1.82 13.17 2.60
C SER A 76 -2.26 12.36 3.83
N SER A 77 -1.53 11.31 4.19
CA SER A 77 -1.90 10.42 5.29
C SER A 77 -1.19 10.77 6.61
N GLU A 78 -1.74 10.29 7.69
CA GLU A 78 -1.17 10.31 9.04
C GLU A 78 -0.17 9.18 9.29
N ASN A 79 0.00 8.26 8.32
CA ASN A 79 0.80 7.05 8.48
C ASN A 79 2.23 7.23 7.96
N LEU A 80 3.11 6.41 8.48
CA LEU A 80 4.47 6.20 7.98
C LEU A 80 4.91 4.75 8.22
N VAL A 81 5.85 4.27 7.41
CA VAL A 81 6.43 2.93 7.54
C VAL A 81 7.95 3.00 7.49
N ILE A 82 8.63 2.44 8.48
CA ILE A 82 10.09 2.31 8.47
C ILE A 82 10.54 0.87 8.69
N THR A 83 11.75 0.57 8.24
CA THR A 83 12.38 -0.73 8.38
C THR A 83 13.51 -0.67 9.41
N LYS A 84 13.48 -1.56 10.38
CA LYS A 84 14.59 -1.85 11.28
C LYS A 84 15.35 -3.04 10.72
N GLU A 85 16.59 -2.83 10.31
CA GLU A 85 17.45 -3.89 9.73
C GLU A 85 17.71 -5.02 10.72
N ASP A 86 17.94 -4.65 12.00
CA ASP A 86 18.01 -5.62 13.07
C ASP A 86 16.67 -6.33 13.27
N GLY A 87 16.63 -7.62 12.95
CA GLY A 87 15.43 -8.46 12.95
C GLY A 87 14.58 -8.36 11.69
N LEU A 88 14.97 -7.59 10.67
CA LEU A 88 14.24 -7.41 9.41
C LEU A 88 12.76 -7.07 9.67
N LEU A 89 12.53 -6.01 10.46
CA LEU A 89 11.18 -5.58 10.87
C LEU A 89 10.73 -4.36 10.08
N LYS A 90 9.71 -4.50 9.21
CA LYS A 90 9.04 -3.39 8.54
C LYS A 90 7.74 -3.10 9.28
N ARG A 91 7.61 -1.91 9.90
CA ARG A 91 6.48 -1.57 10.77
C ARG A 91 5.93 -0.19 10.44
N GLY A 92 4.61 -0.07 10.50
CA GLY A 92 3.88 1.18 10.37
C GLY A 92 3.57 1.81 11.73
N TYR A 93 3.43 3.14 11.72
CA TYR A 93 2.89 3.92 12.81
C TYR A 93 1.99 5.03 12.25
N GLY A 94 0.93 5.41 12.96
CA GLY A 94 -0.01 6.45 12.54
C GLY A 94 -0.35 7.42 13.66
N SER A 95 -0.36 8.72 13.34
CA SER A 95 -0.84 9.79 14.22
C SER A 95 -1.22 10.99 13.38
N GLU A 96 -2.34 11.66 13.68
CA GLU A 96 -2.76 12.90 12.99
C GLU A 96 -1.68 13.99 13.02
N LYS A 97 -0.76 13.95 13.99
CA LYS A 97 0.37 14.89 14.08
C LYS A 97 1.40 14.72 12.96
N LEU A 98 1.38 13.58 12.27
CA LEU A 98 2.30 13.24 11.17
C LEU A 98 1.78 13.68 9.80
N ARG A 99 0.51 14.12 9.72
CA ARG A 99 -0.07 14.56 8.45
C ARG A 99 0.67 15.80 7.94
N PRO A 100 1.20 15.77 6.70
CA PRO A 100 1.90 16.92 6.14
C PRO A 100 1.03 18.18 6.10
N GLN A 101 1.65 19.35 6.33
CA GLN A 101 0.97 20.65 6.31
C GLN A 101 0.51 21.04 4.90
N PHE A 102 1.25 20.63 3.89
CA PHE A 102 0.90 20.77 2.47
C PHE A 102 1.62 19.72 1.62
N ALA A 103 1.09 19.49 0.43
CA ALA A 103 1.74 18.70 -0.60
C ALA A 103 1.71 19.45 -1.93
N ILE A 104 2.87 19.63 -2.56
CA ILE A 104 3.00 20.12 -3.92
C ILE A 104 3.00 18.90 -4.83
N MET A 105 2.01 18.81 -5.71
CA MET A 105 1.73 17.68 -6.55
C MET A 105 1.77 18.10 -8.03
N ASN A 106 2.97 18.19 -8.61
CA ASN A 106 3.15 18.48 -10.03
C ASN A 106 3.38 17.18 -10.80
N PRO A 107 2.47 16.79 -11.72
CA PRO A 107 2.61 15.56 -12.52
C PRO A 107 3.92 15.47 -13.31
N GLU A 108 4.49 16.61 -13.75
CA GLU A 108 5.74 16.65 -14.50
C GLU A 108 6.93 16.10 -13.70
N THR A 109 6.91 16.17 -12.37
CA THR A 109 7.96 15.58 -11.51
C THR A 109 8.07 14.07 -11.67
N THR A 110 7.05 13.44 -12.27
CA THR A 110 6.97 11.98 -12.45
C THR A 110 7.40 11.52 -13.86
N TYR A 111 7.70 12.43 -14.80
CA TYR A 111 8.05 12.07 -16.19
C TYR A 111 9.33 11.23 -16.28
N SER A 112 10.30 11.51 -15.41
CA SER A 112 11.57 10.78 -15.37
C SER A 112 11.51 9.41 -14.68
N LEU A 113 10.35 9.03 -14.10
CA LEU A 113 10.21 7.74 -13.43
C LEU A 113 10.26 6.59 -14.45
N PRO A 114 11.09 5.57 -14.22
CA PRO A 114 10.97 4.32 -14.95
C PRO A 114 9.53 3.79 -14.82
N PHE A 115 8.97 3.30 -15.94
CA PHE A 115 7.57 2.82 -15.94
C PHE A 115 7.29 1.75 -14.89
N TYR A 116 8.28 0.89 -14.59
CA TYR A 116 8.16 -0.10 -13.52
C TYR A 116 7.84 0.53 -12.15
N GLN A 117 8.43 1.67 -11.81
CA GLN A 117 8.13 2.37 -10.56
C GLN A 117 6.71 2.95 -10.58
N THR A 118 6.27 3.49 -11.72
CA THR A 118 4.88 3.92 -11.91
C THR A 118 3.91 2.74 -11.74
N ALA A 119 4.22 1.59 -12.33
CA ALA A 119 3.42 0.37 -12.21
C ALA A 119 3.33 -0.12 -10.76
N CYS A 120 4.46 -0.11 -10.02
CA CYS A 120 4.47 -0.42 -8.59
C CYS A 120 3.57 0.55 -7.79
N GLY A 121 3.65 1.86 -8.08
CA GLY A 121 2.76 2.85 -7.44
C GLY A 121 1.29 2.59 -7.72
N ILE A 122 0.94 2.23 -8.96
CA ILE A 122 -0.44 1.87 -9.34
C ILE A 122 -0.94 0.65 -8.58
N SER A 123 -0.11 -0.37 -8.42
CA SER A 123 -0.45 -1.57 -7.63
C SER A 123 -0.69 -1.23 -6.17
N ASP A 124 0.15 -0.38 -5.59
CA ASP A 124 0.07 0.07 -4.20
C ASP A 124 -1.22 0.88 -3.95
N MET A 125 -1.55 1.85 -4.83
CA MET A 125 -2.81 2.60 -4.75
C MET A 125 -4.04 1.69 -4.82
N LEU A 126 -4.05 0.73 -5.75
CA LEU A 126 -5.15 -0.24 -5.86
C LEU A 126 -5.27 -1.09 -4.60
N ALA A 127 -4.14 -1.53 -4.02
CA ALA A 127 -4.14 -2.28 -2.78
C ALA A 127 -4.73 -1.45 -1.63
N HIS A 128 -4.33 -0.20 -1.45
CA HIS A 128 -4.90 0.71 -0.44
C HIS A 128 -6.42 0.88 -0.58
N ILE A 129 -6.93 0.98 -1.81
CA ILE A 129 -8.38 1.09 -2.03
C ILE A 129 -9.05 -0.26 -1.73
N MET A 130 -8.47 -1.36 -2.18
CA MET A 130 -9.04 -2.70 -2.00
C MET A 130 -9.04 -3.15 -0.52
N GLU A 131 -8.02 -2.77 0.28
CA GLU A 131 -7.98 -3.02 1.72
C GLU A 131 -9.18 -2.37 2.46
N ARG A 132 -9.69 -1.27 1.94
CA ARG A 132 -10.88 -0.58 2.44
C ARG A 132 -12.17 -1.09 1.82
N TYR A 133 -12.12 -1.50 0.56
CA TYR A 133 -13.28 -1.98 -0.18
C TYR A 133 -13.75 -3.36 0.27
N PHE A 134 -12.83 -4.31 0.51
CA PHE A 134 -13.14 -5.64 1.01
C PHE A 134 -13.37 -5.59 2.53
N THR A 135 -14.59 -5.28 2.90
CA THR A 135 -15.07 -5.14 4.30
C THR A 135 -16.31 -5.98 4.53
N LYS A 136 -16.58 -6.32 5.79
CA LYS A 136 -17.85 -6.90 6.25
C LYS A 136 -18.84 -5.83 6.72
N THR A 137 -18.44 -4.57 6.75
CA THR A 137 -19.33 -3.46 7.14
C THR A 137 -20.44 -3.31 6.10
N GLU A 138 -21.67 -3.28 6.58
CA GLU A 138 -22.88 -3.07 5.78
C GLU A 138 -23.21 -1.58 5.63
N HIS A 139 -24.07 -1.24 4.68
CA HIS A 139 -24.61 0.13 4.44
C HIS A 139 -23.54 1.19 4.16
N VAL A 140 -22.54 0.85 3.36
CA VAL A 140 -21.42 1.71 2.95
C VAL A 140 -21.40 2.02 1.46
N ASP A 141 -22.58 2.12 0.81
CA ASP A 141 -22.69 2.25 -0.66
C ASP A 141 -21.97 3.50 -1.20
N VAL A 142 -22.05 4.65 -0.51
CA VAL A 142 -21.34 5.88 -0.95
C VAL A 142 -19.83 5.65 -1.00
N SER A 143 -19.25 5.12 0.07
CA SER A 143 -17.82 4.82 0.13
C SER A 143 -17.43 3.71 -0.87
N ASP A 144 -18.30 2.74 -1.13
CA ASP A 144 -18.10 1.73 -2.18
C ASP A 144 -17.98 2.37 -3.55
N ARG A 145 -18.91 3.30 -3.91
CA ARG A 145 -18.88 4.01 -5.20
C ARG A 145 -17.62 4.85 -5.36
N LEU A 146 -17.14 5.47 -4.28
CA LEU A 146 -15.87 6.21 -4.31
C LEU A 146 -14.68 5.26 -4.57
N CYS A 147 -14.61 4.13 -3.88
CA CYS A 147 -13.59 3.10 -4.12
C CYS A 147 -13.64 2.57 -5.56
N GLU A 148 -14.83 2.19 -6.05
CA GLU A 148 -15.05 1.66 -7.40
C GLU A 148 -14.65 2.68 -8.47
N GLY A 149 -15.02 3.95 -8.27
CA GLY A 149 -14.66 5.06 -9.17
C GLY A 149 -13.15 5.28 -9.23
N LEU A 150 -12.48 5.32 -8.07
CA LEU A 150 -11.02 5.49 -8.00
C LEU A 150 -10.27 4.32 -8.66
N MET A 151 -10.64 3.07 -8.37
CA MET A 151 -10.01 1.90 -8.99
C MET A 151 -10.16 1.93 -10.52
N ARG A 152 -11.33 2.28 -11.03
CA ARG A 152 -11.57 2.38 -12.48
C ARG A 152 -10.77 3.52 -13.12
N ALA A 153 -10.66 4.67 -12.46
CA ALA A 153 -9.86 5.79 -12.93
C ALA A 153 -8.36 5.40 -12.99
N ILE A 154 -7.84 4.77 -11.95
CA ILE A 154 -6.46 4.27 -11.91
C ILE A 154 -6.20 3.28 -13.06
N ILE A 155 -7.07 2.26 -13.23
CA ILE A 155 -6.93 1.23 -14.27
C ILE A 155 -6.94 1.86 -15.68
N SER A 156 -7.78 2.85 -15.92
CA SER A 156 -7.90 3.53 -17.21
C SER A 156 -6.66 4.37 -17.51
N ASN A 157 -6.24 5.21 -16.54
CA ASN A 157 -5.09 6.11 -16.73
C ASN A 157 -3.75 5.38 -16.72
N ALA A 158 -3.62 4.24 -16.02
CA ALA A 158 -2.45 3.38 -16.09
C ALA A 158 -2.12 2.93 -17.53
N LYS A 159 -3.15 2.63 -18.32
CA LYS A 159 -2.99 2.25 -19.73
C LYS A 159 -2.49 3.41 -20.58
N LEU A 160 -2.98 4.63 -20.30
CA LEU A 160 -2.55 5.84 -21.02
C LEU A 160 -1.09 6.19 -20.69
N VAL A 161 -0.70 6.17 -19.41
CA VAL A 161 0.71 6.42 -19.01
C VAL A 161 1.65 5.35 -19.53
N LYS A 162 1.19 4.10 -19.70
CA LYS A 162 2.00 3.05 -20.33
C LYS A 162 2.28 3.33 -21.80
N GLN A 163 1.30 3.88 -22.53
CA GLN A 163 1.41 4.23 -23.95
C GLN A 163 2.21 5.51 -24.17
N ASP A 164 2.00 6.50 -23.30
CA ASP A 164 2.67 7.80 -23.31
C ASP A 164 3.11 8.17 -21.88
N PRO A 165 4.37 7.90 -21.51
CA PRO A 165 4.89 8.15 -20.18
C PRO A 165 4.90 9.62 -19.74
N GLU A 166 4.79 10.57 -20.66
CA GLU A 166 4.74 12.01 -20.39
C GLU A 166 3.33 12.60 -20.51
N ASN A 167 2.30 11.77 -20.62
CA ASN A 167 0.91 12.19 -20.64
C ASN A 167 0.54 12.89 -19.33
N TYR A 168 0.48 14.22 -19.35
CA TYR A 168 0.23 15.06 -18.18
C TYR A 168 -1.09 14.71 -17.50
N ASP A 169 -2.18 14.63 -18.27
CA ASP A 169 -3.53 14.43 -17.73
C ASP A 169 -3.65 13.07 -17.03
N ALA A 170 -3.13 12.01 -17.67
CA ALA A 170 -3.16 10.68 -17.08
C ALA A 170 -2.28 10.57 -15.81
N ARG A 171 -1.13 11.24 -15.78
CA ARG A 171 -0.29 11.31 -14.57
C ARG A 171 -0.92 12.14 -13.46
N ALA A 172 -1.61 13.23 -13.80
CA ALA A 172 -2.37 14.04 -12.85
C ALA A 172 -3.49 13.23 -12.19
N GLU A 173 -4.25 12.49 -12.98
CA GLU A 173 -5.32 11.60 -12.48
C GLU A 173 -4.77 10.49 -11.57
N ILE A 174 -3.66 9.84 -11.94
CA ILE A 174 -3.00 8.83 -11.10
C ILE A 174 -2.49 9.46 -9.80
N MET A 175 -1.85 10.62 -9.86
CA MET A 175 -1.32 11.32 -8.70
C MET A 175 -2.43 11.70 -7.71
N TRP A 176 -3.53 12.25 -8.22
CA TRP A 176 -4.69 12.61 -7.42
C TRP A 176 -5.40 11.38 -6.82
N ALA A 177 -5.59 10.32 -7.62
CA ALA A 177 -6.17 9.08 -7.15
C ALA A 177 -5.33 8.42 -6.04
N GLY A 178 -3.99 8.47 -6.13
CA GLY A 178 -3.08 7.98 -5.11
C GLY A 178 -3.25 8.69 -3.77
N THR A 179 -3.34 10.02 -3.79
CA THR A 179 -3.66 10.82 -2.59
C THR A 179 -5.00 10.42 -1.97
N LEU A 180 -6.05 10.30 -2.78
CA LEU A 180 -7.38 9.92 -2.29
C LEU A 180 -7.42 8.48 -1.76
N ALA A 181 -6.63 7.58 -2.35
CA ALA A 181 -6.55 6.19 -1.94
C ALA A 181 -6.12 6.01 -0.48
N HIS A 182 -5.33 6.94 0.07
CA HIS A 182 -4.80 6.81 1.44
C HIS A 182 -5.07 8.03 2.36
N SER A 183 -5.85 9.01 1.92
CA SER A 183 -6.19 10.19 2.72
C SER A 183 -7.12 9.91 3.92
N GLY A 184 -7.66 8.70 4.03
CA GLY A 184 -8.68 8.32 5.02
C GLY A 184 -10.13 8.47 4.51
N LEU A 185 -10.39 9.25 3.46
CA LEU A 185 -11.73 9.56 2.96
C LEU A 185 -12.56 8.31 2.64
N ILE A 186 -11.99 7.37 1.90
CA ILE A 186 -12.70 6.16 1.43
C ILE A 186 -12.80 5.05 2.48
N GLY A 187 -12.07 5.18 3.61
CA GLY A 187 -12.14 4.29 4.77
C GLY A 187 -13.18 4.70 5.80
N MET A 188 -13.78 5.89 5.66
CA MET A 188 -14.73 6.41 6.64
C MET A 188 -15.98 5.53 6.76
N GLY A 189 -16.32 5.19 8.01
CA GLY A 189 -17.52 4.43 8.36
C GLY A 189 -17.43 2.93 8.09
N ARG A 190 -16.24 2.37 7.88
CA ARG A 190 -16.02 0.94 7.63
C ARG A 190 -14.81 0.39 8.37
N GLU A 191 -14.82 -0.91 8.61
CA GLU A 191 -13.62 -1.63 9.02
C GLU A 191 -12.72 -1.85 7.81
N GLU A 192 -11.44 -1.59 7.98
CA GLU A 192 -10.40 -1.81 6.97
C GLU A 192 -9.69 -3.15 7.23
N ASP A 193 -9.23 -3.82 6.17
CA ASP A 193 -8.39 -5.01 6.26
C ASP A 193 -6.99 -4.70 5.73
N TRP A 194 -5.99 -4.87 6.56
CA TRP A 194 -4.58 -4.64 6.23
C TRP A 194 -3.77 -5.94 6.17
N GLY A 195 -4.45 -7.06 5.97
CA GLY A 195 -3.83 -8.39 5.93
C GLY A 195 -2.86 -8.54 4.78
N SER A 196 -3.20 -8.06 3.59
CA SER A 196 -2.34 -8.16 2.41
C SER A 196 -1.06 -7.34 2.58
N HIS A 197 -1.15 -6.12 3.12
CA HIS A 197 0.01 -5.29 3.43
C HIS A 197 0.89 -5.90 4.52
N ALA A 198 0.30 -6.46 5.57
CA ALA A 198 1.06 -7.12 6.63
C ALA A 198 1.88 -8.31 6.10
N ILE A 199 1.32 -9.08 5.17
CA ILE A 199 2.02 -10.18 4.49
C ILE A 199 3.13 -9.64 3.59
N GLU A 200 2.85 -8.60 2.83
CA GLU A 200 3.80 -8.00 1.89
C GLU A 200 4.98 -7.35 2.63
N HIS A 201 4.76 -6.75 3.79
CA HIS A 201 5.83 -6.17 4.60
C HIS A 201 6.90 -7.19 4.98
N GLU A 202 6.51 -8.42 5.31
CA GLU A 202 7.46 -9.50 5.60
C GLU A 202 8.21 -9.94 4.33
N LEU A 203 7.51 -9.96 3.17
CA LEU A 203 8.11 -10.26 1.88
C LEU A 203 9.18 -9.21 1.50
N SER A 204 8.82 -7.92 1.57
CA SER A 204 9.74 -6.82 1.29
C SER A 204 10.91 -6.75 2.28
N ALA A 205 10.68 -7.08 3.55
CA ALA A 205 11.73 -7.05 4.57
C ALA A 205 12.84 -8.07 4.31
N ILE A 206 12.50 -9.24 3.77
CA ILE A 206 13.45 -10.34 3.51
C ILE A 206 14.10 -10.23 2.13
N TYR A 207 13.30 -9.91 1.10
CA TYR A 207 13.75 -10.02 -0.30
C TYR A 207 14.01 -8.68 -0.99
N ASP A 208 13.79 -7.56 -0.29
CA ASP A 208 13.93 -6.20 -0.85
C ASP A 208 13.17 -5.98 -2.17
N ILE A 209 12.05 -6.68 -2.35
CA ILE A 209 11.18 -6.50 -3.50
C ILE A 209 10.49 -5.13 -3.42
N ALA A 210 10.27 -4.48 -4.56
CA ALA A 210 9.49 -3.24 -4.59
C ALA A 210 8.08 -3.48 -4.05
N HIS A 211 7.61 -2.66 -3.09
CA HIS A 211 6.39 -2.85 -2.32
C HIS A 211 5.16 -3.13 -3.21
N GLY A 212 4.92 -2.29 -4.22
CA GLY A 212 3.80 -2.52 -5.14
C GLY A 212 3.92 -3.78 -6.00
N ALA A 213 5.15 -4.27 -6.27
CA ALA A 213 5.34 -5.55 -6.94
C ALA A 213 5.04 -6.73 -5.99
N GLY A 214 5.37 -6.60 -4.71
CA GLY A 214 4.96 -7.56 -3.68
C GLY A 214 3.43 -7.62 -3.57
N LEU A 215 2.76 -6.47 -3.53
CA LEU A 215 1.30 -6.38 -3.46
C LEU A 215 0.61 -6.97 -4.70
N SER A 216 1.17 -6.80 -5.90
CA SER A 216 0.60 -7.41 -7.13
C SER A 216 0.64 -8.95 -7.12
N ILE A 217 1.51 -9.56 -6.31
CA ILE A 217 1.55 -11.00 -6.05
C ILE A 217 0.57 -11.38 -4.95
N ILE A 218 0.65 -10.68 -3.80
CA ILE A 218 -0.05 -11.06 -2.57
C ILE A 218 -1.55 -10.82 -2.69
N PHE A 219 -1.98 -9.67 -3.23
CA PHE A 219 -3.39 -9.29 -3.19
C PHE A 219 -4.31 -10.27 -3.96
N PRO A 220 -4.03 -10.66 -5.22
CA PRO A 220 -4.86 -11.66 -5.91
C PRO A 220 -4.87 -13.03 -5.20
N ALA A 221 -3.75 -13.43 -4.59
CA ALA A 221 -3.68 -14.66 -3.82
C ALA A 221 -4.53 -14.60 -2.55
N TRP A 222 -4.47 -13.48 -1.81
CA TRP A 222 -5.33 -13.19 -0.68
C TRP A 222 -6.82 -13.24 -1.08
N MET A 223 -7.21 -12.59 -2.17
CA MET A 223 -8.59 -12.63 -2.68
C MET A 223 -9.08 -14.05 -2.89
N LYS A 224 -8.27 -14.92 -3.54
CA LYS A 224 -8.58 -16.34 -3.77
C LYS A 224 -8.72 -17.14 -2.47
N HIS A 225 -8.06 -16.71 -1.40
CA HIS A 225 -8.13 -17.38 -0.10
C HIS A 225 -9.37 -16.97 0.71
N VAL A 226 -9.75 -15.68 0.65
CA VAL A 226 -10.76 -15.12 1.57
C VAL A 226 -12.14 -14.89 0.94
N TYR A 227 -12.33 -15.04 -0.37
CA TYR A 227 -13.57 -14.64 -1.06
C TYR A 227 -14.84 -15.22 -0.44
N ARG A 228 -14.77 -16.43 0.15
CA ARG A 228 -15.91 -17.11 0.79
C ARG A 228 -16.41 -16.41 2.05
N GLU A 229 -15.63 -15.51 2.63
CA GLU A 229 -16.04 -14.75 3.82
C GLU A 229 -17.13 -13.70 3.49
N ASN A 230 -17.21 -13.25 2.22
CA ASN A 230 -18.25 -12.36 1.72
C ASN A 230 -18.29 -12.41 0.18
N GLU A 231 -18.88 -13.45 -0.41
CA GLU A 231 -18.93 -13.65 -1.87
C GLU A 231 -19.58 -12.49 -2.61
N GLU A 232 -20.62 -11.86 -2.02
CA GLU A 232 -21.31 -10.71 -2.62
C GLU A 232 -20.37 -9.53 -2.88
N ARG A 233 -19.46 -9.26 -1.95
CA ARG A 233 -18.46 -8.21 -2.07
C ARG A 233 -17.48 -8.48 -3.23
N PHE A 234 -17.07 -9.73 -3.41
CA PHE A 234 -16.19 -10.13 -4.51
C PHE A 234 -16.91 -10.13 -5.87
N VAL A 235 -18.18 -10.53 -5.92
CA VAL A 235 -19.03 -10.37 -7.12
C VAL A 235 -19.17 -8.89 -7.47
N GLN A 236 -19.44 -8.03 -6.48
CA GLN A 236 -19.54 -6.59 -6.68
C GLN A 236 -18.25 -6.01 -7.29
N PHE A 237 -17.07 -6.38 -6.76
CA PHE A 237 -15.78 -5.99 -7.33
C PHE A 237 -15.63 -6.46 -8.78
N ALA A 238 -15.89 -7.74 -9.04
CA ALA A 238 -15.75 -8.34 -10.37
C ALA A 238 -16.64 -7.61 -11.40
N GLN A 239 -17.89 -7.35 -11.05
CA GLN A 239 -18.85 -6.70 -11.97
C GLN A 239 -18.58 -5.20 -12.11
N ARG A 240 -18.40 -4.46 -11.01
CA ARG A 240 -18.38 -2.99 -11.01
C ARG A 240 -17.00 -2.40 -11.30
N VAL A 241 -15.92 -3.10 -10.95
CA VAL A 241 -14.55 -2.64 -11.18
C VAL A 241 -13.93 -3.33 -12.39
N MET A 242 -14.03 -4.66 -12.45
CA MET A 242 -13.39 -5.45 -13.50
C MET A 242 -14.29 -5.71 -14.71
N ASN A 243 -15.53 -5.19 -14.72
CA ASN A 243 -16.51 -5.30 -15.81
C ASN A 243 -16.77 -6.77 -16.23
N VAL A 244 -16.92 -7.69 -15.26
CA VAL A 244 -17.30 -9.08 -15.54
C VAL A 244 -18.81 -9.14 -15.77
N GLU A 245 -19.20 -9.68 -16.91
CA GLU A 245 -20.61 -9.85 -17.33
C GLU A 245 -20.94 -11.34 -17.44
N LEU A 246 -21.23 -11.98 -16.29
CA LEU A 246 -21.66 -13.38 -16.21
C LEU A 246 -23.03 -13.47 -15.53
N PRO A 247 -23.83 -14.54 -15.80
CA PRO A 247 -25.12 -14.75 -15.14
C PRO A 247 -24.97 -14.77 -13.61
N ASN A 248 -25.95 -14.22 -12.88
CA ASN A 248 -25.92 -14.15 -11.40
C ASN A 248 -25.83 -15.54 -10.72
N SER A 249 -26.19 -16.62 -11.43
CA SER A 249 -26.04 -18.00 -10.94
C SER A 249 -24.59 -18.52 -10.95
N MET A 250 -23.67 -17.81 -11.62
CA MET A 250 -22.27 -18.18 -11.77
C MET A 250 -21.38 -17.36 -10.80
N VAL A 251 -21.67 -17.44 -9.50
CA VAL A 251 -21.00 -16.65 -8.46
C VAL A 251 -19.50 -16.92 -8.42
N TYR A 252 -19.12 -18.19 -8.33
CA TYR A 252 -17.71 -18.57 -8.28
C TYR A 252 -16.94 -18.16 -9.52
N GLU A 253 -17.48 -18.42 -10.71
CA GLU A 253 -16.87 -18.06 -11.99
C GLU A 253 -16.73 -16.53 -12.12
N THR A 254 -17.74 -15.77 -11.67
CA THR A 254 -17.69 -14.31 -11.67
C THR A 254 -16.55 -13.79 -10.79
N ILE A 255 -16.40 -14.33 -9.58
CA ILE A 255 -15.32 -13.97 -8.65
C ILE A 255 -13.96 -14.30 -9.25
N MET A 256 -13.78 -15.53 -9.74
CA MET A 256 -12.50 -15.98 -10.29
C MET A 256 -12.12 -15.20 -11.56
N GLU A 257 -13.07 -14.88 -12.42
CA GLU A 257 -12.85 -14.04 -13.61
C GLU A 257 -12.44 -12.61 -13.20
N GLY A 258 -13.07 -12.03 -12.17
CA GLY A 258 -12.69 -10.72 -11.65
C GLY A 258 -11.24 -10.70 -11.14
N ILE A 259 -10.84 -11.72 -10.37
CA ILE A 259 -9.47 -11.86 -9.88
C ILE A 259 -8.49 -12.08 -11.05
N SER A 260 -8.86 -12.92 -12.02
CA SER A 260 -8.05 -13.17 -13.22
C SER A 260 -7.82 -11.89 -14.02
N ARG A 261 -8.84 -11.03 -14.18
CA ARG A 261 -8.69 -9.73 -14.86
C ARG A 261 -7.76 -8.77 -14.12
N LEU A 262 -7.76 -8.80 -12.79
CA LEU A 262 -6.81 -8.04 -11.97
C LEU A 262 -5.38 -8.55 -12.18
N GLU A 263 -5.16 -9.87 -12.16
CA GLU A 263 -3.85 -10.47 -12.46
C GLU A 263 -3.37 -10.12 -13.89
N CYS A 264 -4.26 -10.20 -14.88
CA CYS A 264 -3.97 -9.78 -16.26
C CYS A 264 -3.62 -8.28 -16.35
N PHE A 265 -4.32 -7.43 -15.59
CA PHE A 265 -4.00 -6.01 -15.53
C PHE A 265 -2.58 -5.80 -14.98
N TYR A 266 -2.21 -6.38 -13.84
CA TYR A 266 -0.86 -6.28 -13.28
C TYR A 266 0.20 -6.80 -14.26
N THR A 267 -0.03 -7.97 -14.86
CA THR A 267 0.87 -8.51 -15.89
C THR A 267 1.00 -7.57 -17.10
N SER A 268 -0.09 -6.91 -17.50
CA SER A 268 -0.08 -5.93 -18.58
C SER A 268 0.78 -4.70 -18.27
N LEU A 269 1.00 -4.37 -17.00
CA LEU A 269 1.90 -3.32 -16.55
C LEU A 269 3.35 -3.80 -16.35
N GLY A 270 3.63 -5.08 -16.56
CA GLY A 270 4.95 -5.69 -16.33
C GLY A 270 5.22 -6.05 -14.86
N LEU A 271 4.16 -6.13 -14.04
CA LEU A 271 4.27 -6.55 -12.65
C LEU A 271 4.15 -8.08 -12.50
N PRO A 272 4.87 -8.68 -11.55
CA PRO A 272 4.75 -10.10 -11.25
C PRO A 272 3.43 -10.40 -10.55
N THR A 273 2.86 -11.59 -10.80
CA THR A 273 1.68 -12.10 -10.09
C THR A 273 1.94 -13.44 -9.39
N ARG A 274 3.21 -13.84 -9.35
CA ARG A 274 3.68 -15.08 -8.70
C ARG A 274 5.06 -14.86 -8.08
N LEU A 275 5.35 -15.49 -6.93
CA LEU A 275 6.67 -15.44 -6.30
C LEU A 275 7.77 -16.04 -7.19
N SER A 276 7.44 -17.10 -7.92
CA SER A 276 8.38 -17.75 -8.85
C SER A 276 8.84 -16.82 -9.98
N ALA A 277 8.03 -15.85 -10.39
CA ALA A 277 8.39 -14.86 -11.42
C ALA A 277 9.50 -13.90 -10.97
N VAL A 278 9.72 -13.78 -9.66
CA VAL A 278 10.78 -12.95 -9.05
C VAL A 278 11.86 -13.78 -8.35
N GLY A 279 11.91 -15.09 -8.61
CA GLY A 279 12.92 -15.98 -8.08
C GLY A 279 12.80 -16.30 -6.58
N ILE A 280 11.64 -16.05 -5.98
CA ILE A 280 11.36 -16.31 -4.58
C ILE A 280 10.77 -17.72 -4.44
N ASP A 281 11.38 -18.54 -3.60
CA ASP A 281 10.94 -19.90 -3.27
C ASP A 281 10.24 -19.99 -1.90
N SER A 282 10.04 -21.21 -1.41
CA SER A 282 9.34 -21.47 -0.15
C SER A 282 10.20 -21.37 1.11
N SER A 283 11.50 -21.08 1.01
CA SER A 283 12.47 -21.22 2.10
C SER A 283 12.17 -20.36 3.34
N HIS A 284 11.60 -19.15 3.16
CA HIS A 284 11.28 -18.22 4.25
C HIS A 284 9.80 -18.09 4.56
N LEU A 285 8.91 -18.86 3.88
CA LEU A 285 7.46 -18.72 4.06
C LEU A 285 7.02 -18.95 5.51
N GLU A 286 7.59 -19.91 6.21
CA GLU A 286 7.26 -20.19 7.62
C GLU A 286 7.70 -19.05 8.55
N GLU A 287 8.87 -18.46 8.31
CA GLU A 287 9.37 -17.31 9.07
C GLU A 287 8.44 -16.08 8.86
N MET A 288 8.13 -15.76 7.60
CA MET A 288 7.21 -14.68 7.25
C MET A 288 5.84 -14.89 7.87
N ALA A 289 5.31 -16.12 7.83
CA ALA A 289 4.02 -16.46 8.44
C ALA A 289 3.99 -16.22 9.96
N LYS A 290 5.07 -16.53 10.65
CA LYS A 290 5.19 -16.28 12.11
C LYS A 290 5.24 -14.78 12.42
N LYS A 291 5.93 -13.97 11.60
CA LYS A 291 6.06 -12.52 11.78
C LYS A 291 4.77 -11.76 11.41
N ALA A 292 4.07 -12.19 10.35
CA ALA A 292 2.78 -11.62 9.93
C ALA A 292 1.59 -12.07 10.80
N ASN A 293 1.83 -12.77 11.90
CA ASN A 293 0.84 -13.45 12.71
C ASN A 293 -0.35 -12.56 13.13
N SER A 294 -1.57 -13.10 12.98
CA SER A 294 -2.83 -12.47 13.42
C SER A 294 -3.19 -11.15 12.71
N CYS A 295 -2.76 -10.96 11.46
CA CYS A 295 -3.16 -9.83 10.63
C CYS A 295 -4.53 -10.06 9.96
N GLY A 296 -5.14 -8.97 9.49
CA GLY A 296 -6.41 -8.96 8.78
C GLY A 296 -7.65 -8.91 9.68
N ASN A 297 -8.65 -8.16 9.25
CA ASN A 297 -9.95 -8.02 9.91
C ASN A 297 -11.05 -8.76 9.14
N PHE A 298 -10.94 -8.80 7.81
CA PHE A 298 -11.87 -9.53 6.94
C PHE A 298 -11.82 -11.03 7.21
N LYS A 299 -10.61 -11.57 7.34
CA LYS A 299 -10.33 -12.90 7.86
C LYS A 299 -9.02 -12.88 8.63
N LYS A 300 -9.04 -13.34 9.88
CA LYS A 300 -7.80 -13.53 10.65
C LYS A 300 -6.92 -14.55 9.96
N LEU A 301 -5.73 -14.13 9.57
CA LEU A 301 -4.72 -14.97 8.95
C LEU A 301 -3.74 -15.43 10.02
N ASP A 302 -3.66 -16.73 10.22
CA ASP A 302 -2.66 -17.40 11.05
C ASP A 302 -1.51 -17.98 10.20
N ALA A 303 -0.51 -18.56 10.82
CA ALA A 303 0.63 -19.16 10.11
C ALA A 303 0.21 -20.28 9.12
N VAL A 304 -0.87 -21.01 9.42
CA VAL A 304 -1.41 -22.05 8.53
C VAL A 304 -2.07 -21.43 7.31
N SER A 305 -2.89 -20.39 7.52
CA SER A 305 -3.52 -19.61 6.44
C SER A 305 -2.48 -18.98 5.52
N TYR A 306 -1.40 -18.43 6.08
CA TYR A 306 -0.28 -17.88 5.31
C TYR A 306 0.37 -18.92 4.40
N THR A 307 0.64 -20.13 4.92
CA THR A 307 1.21 -21.22 4.16
C THR A 307 0.27 -21.68 3.03
N HIS A 308 -1.03 -21.76 3.30
CA HIS A 308 -2.04 -22.09 2.28
C HIS A 308 -2.20 -21.01 1.21
N LEU A 309 -2.03 -19.74 1.56
CA LEU A 309 -2.10 -18.61 0.64
C LEU A 309 -0.88 -18.60 -0.30
N THR A 310 0.30 -18.95 0.22
CA THR A 310 1.56 -18.84 -0.51
C THR A 310 1.90 -20.07 -1.36
N LEU A 311 1.64 -21.30 -0.91
CA LEU A 311 2.11 -22.50 -1.58
C LEU A 311 1.36 -22.86 -2.89
N PRO A 312 0.00 -22.88 -2.98
CA PRO A 312 -0.67 -23.33 -4.20
C PRO A 312 -0.86 -22.24 -5.25
N THR A 313 -0.99 -20.97 -4.83
CA THR A 313 -1.38 -19.85 -5.70
C THR A 313 -0.23 -18.97 -6.13
N ILE A 314 0.88 -19.01 -5.42
CA ILE A 314 2.00 -18.10 -5.61
C ILE A 314 3.21 -18.81 -6.25
N LEU A 315 3.39 -20.12 -6.00
CA LEU A 315 4.50 -20.91 -6.55
C LEU A 315 4.19 -21.63 -7.88
N ARG A 316 2.91 -21.72 -8.29
CA ARG A 316 2.49 -22.29 -9.58
C ARG A 316 2.07 -21.16 -10.53
#